data_a6fa95f0b14014d9aeaac7aba22b4f83
#
_entry.id   a6fa95f0b14014d9aeaac7aba22b4f83
#
_cell.length_a   1.000
_cell.length_b   1.000
_cell.length_c   1.000
_cell.angle_alpha   90.00
_cell.angle_beta   90.00
_cell.angle_gamma   90.00
#
_symmetry.space_group_name_H-M   'P 1'
#
loop_
_entity.id
_entity.type
_entity.pdbx_description
1 polymer ?
#
loop_
_entity_poly.entity_id
_entity_poly.type
_entity_poly.pdbx_seq_one_letter_code
_entity_poly.pdbx_strand_id
1 'polypeptide(L)'
;MPWQSKILSTLCIALAACGCAAPTHVADKSDVETSSQSIAHINHTDRTNTKLVNGLSINQDTGEVFVNGNVALRQGFLEQLVCFKGTREHESLVVVNVAASHIHAALLAVGARAGHPGIWSRDKATVNDLKLEPPTGDIIGVQVEYVLDGVSHRCDLGEWIEDARHQEKFNNASFVFAGSHFEPDGRGGQRYTADVTGSTVGLVTFGDELVAYAQVIPDQAEISQPRWQANTARIPAQGSDVVLILKAVKP
;
A
#
# COMPACT_ATOMS: atom_id res chain seq x y z
N MET A 1 -6.29 -26.61 -51.25
CA MET A 1 -7.39 -27.58 -51.44
C MET A 1 -8.20 -27.60 -50.15
N PRO A 2 -9.51 -27.36 -50.26
CA PRO A 2 -10.40 -27.14 -49.14
C PRO A 2 -11.16 -28.42 -48.76
N TRP A 3 -11.65 -28.47 -47.51
CA TRP A 3 -12.86 -29.27 -47.26
C TRP A 3 -13.75 -28.58 -46.25
N GLN A 4 -14.86 -28.12 -46.79
CA GLN A 4 -16.08 -27.76 -46.07
C GLN A 4 -16.89 -29.04 -45.85
N SER A 5 -17.64 -29.12 -44.77
CA SER A 5 -18.92 -29.81 -44.77
C SER A 5 -19.85 -29.22 -43.72
N LYS A 6 -20.93 -28.69 -44.23
CA LYS A 6 -22.17 -28.23 -43.59
C LYS A 6 -22.93 -29.45 -43.04
N ILE A 7 -23.70 -29.31 -41.97
CA ILE A 7 -25.03 -29.89 -41.83
C ILE A 7 -25.93 -28.95 -41.07
N LEU A 8 -27.03 -28.64 -41.70
CA LEU A 8 -28.26 -27.92 -41.29
C LEU A 8 -29.24 -28.93 -40.71
N SER A 9 -30.12 -28.52 -39.83
CA SER A 9 -31.52 -28.99 -39.57
C SER A 9 -31.90 -28.83 -38.12
N THR A 10 -33.04 -28.46 -37.64
CA THR A 10 -34.34 -28.07 -38.21
C THR A 10 -35.18 -27.53 -37.03
N LEU A 11 -35.92 -26.53 -37.34
CA LEU A 11 -37.01 -25.85 -36.61
C LEU A 11 -38.11 -26.82 -36.13
N CYS A 12 -38.62 -26.66 -34.92
CA CYS A 12 -39.99 -27.03 -34.55
C CYS A 12 -40.62 -26.01 -33.62
N ILE A 13 -41.65 -25.32 -34.17
CA ILE A 13 -42.57 -24.41 -33.52
C ILE A 13 -43.70 -25.27 -32.96
N ALA A 14 -44.13 -25.03 -31.71
CA ALA A 14 -45.43 -25.39 -31.23
C ALA A 14 -46.01 -24.25 -30.36
N LEU A 15 -46.97 -23.53 -30.96
CA LEU A 15 -47.92 -22.67 -30.27
C LEU A 15 -49.00 -23.53 -29.58
N ALA A 16 -49.31 -23.24 -28.34
CA ALA A 16 -50.63 -23.51 -27.74
C ALA A 16 -51.01 -22.37 -26.81
N ALA A 17 -52.07 -21.67 -27.19
CA ALA A 17 -52.75 -20.67 -26.41
C ALA A 17 -53.96 -21.31 -25.71
N CYS A 18 -54.22 -20.91 -24.48
CA CYS A 18 -55.50 -20.82 -23.74
C CYS A 18 -55.17 -20.57 -22.26
N GLY A 19 -55.67 -19.66 -21.55
CA GLY A 19 -56.93 -18.99 -21.45
C GLY A 19 -57.04 -18.44 -20.03
N CYS A 20 -57.60 -17.30 -19.84
CA CYS A 20 -58.00 -16.52 -18.70
C CYS A 20 -58.14 -17.19 -17.32
N ALA A 21 -57.63 -16.54 -16.28
CA ALA A 21 -58.40 -16.09 -15.11
C ALA A 21 -57.49 -15.31 -14.14
N ALA A 22 -57.82 -14.07 -13.84
CA ALA A 22 -57.26 -13.34 -12.70
C ALA A 22 -57.98 -13.77 -11.41
N PRO A 23 -57.25 -13.76 -10.30
CA PRO A 23 -57.78 -13.18 -9.09
C PRO A 23 -56.82 -12.11 -8.52
N THR A 24 -57.40 -11.01 -8.20
CA THR A 24 -56.89 -9.97 -7.30
C THR A 24 -56.48 -10.58 -5.96
N HIS A 25 -55.22 -10.44 -5.59
CA HIS A 25 -54.84 -10.57 -4.18
C HIS A 25 -53.89 -9.45 -3.78
N VAL A 26 -54.28 -8.85 -2.71
CA VAL A 26 -53.75 -7.83 -1.85
C VAL A 26 -52.23 -7.88 -1.72
N ALA A 27 -51.61 -6.69 -1.83
CA ALA A 27 -50.22 -6.42 -1.54
C ALA A 27 -49.89 -6.81 -0.09
N ASP A 28 -49.02 -7.76 0.07
CA ASP A 28 -48.27 -7.95 1.29
C ASP A 28 -46.85 -7.36 1.05
N LYS A 29 -46.57 -6.27 1.76
CA LYS A 29 -45.28 -5.66 1.86
C LYS A 29 -44.44 -6.53 2.80
N SER A 30 -43.77 -7.54 2.27
CA SER A 30 -42.63 -8.15 2.98
C SER A 30 -41.42 -7.27 2.78
N ASP A 31 -41.02 -6.62 3.85
CA ASP A 31 -39.77 -5.87 4.00
C ASP A 31 -38.59 -6.74 3.59
N VAL A 32 -38.00 -6.41 2.46
CA VAL A 32 -36.63 -6.85 2.14
C VAL A 32 -35.71 -6.01 3.02
N GLU A 33 -35.41 -6.51 4.19
CA GLU A 33 -34.26 -6.05 4.97
C GLU A 33 -33.03 -6.25 4.15
N THR A 34 -32.60 -5.18 3.48
CA THR A 34 -31.26 -5.04 2.99
C THR A 34 -30.35 -5.01 4.22
N SER A 35 -29.76 -6.15 4.55
CA SER A 35 -28.73 -6.21 5.56
C SER A 35 -27.54 -5.41 5.05
N SER A 36 -27.53 -4.12 5.36
CA SER A 36 -26.33 -3.29 5.31
C SER A 36 -25.34 -3.92 6.28
N GLN A 37 -24.44 -4.76 5.78
CA GLN A 37 -23.24 -5.12 6.50
C GLN A 37 -22.53 -3.81 6.80
N SER A 38 -22.66 -3.32 8.03
CA SER A 38 -21.87 -2.23 8.54
C SER A 38 -20.42 -2.69 8.51
N ILE A 39 -19.68 -2.18 7.51
CA ILE A 39 -18.22 -2.28 7.45
C ILE A 39 -17.73 -1.64 8.76
N ALA A 40 -17.17 -2.46 9.62
CA ALA A 40 -16.53 -1.98 10.84
C ALA A 40 -15.33 -1.14 10.39
N HIS A 41 -15.51 0.17 10.31
CA HIS A 41 -14.40 1.10 10.14
C HIS A 41 -13.51 0.95 11.37
N ILE A 42 -12.22 0.74 11.13
CA ILE A 42 -11.20 0.82 12.18
C ILE A 42 -11.15 2.28 12.62
N ASN A 43 -11.99 2.65 13.58
CA ASN A 43 -11.96 3.96 14.19
C ASN A 43 -10.89 3.94 15.29
N HIS A 44 -9.65 4.24 14.93
CA HIS A 44 -8.57 4.50 15.89
C HIS A 44 -8.77 5.88 16.55
N THR A 45 -9.95 6.07 17.15
CA THR A 45 -10.20 7.21 18.05
C THR A 45 -9.94 6.76 19.48
N ASP A 46 -8.71 6.37 19.75
CA ASP A 46 -8.23 6.41 21.13
C ASP A 46 -8.18 7.89 21.54
N ARG A 47 -8.73 8.22 22.70
CA ARG A 47 -8.85 9.62 23.20
C ARG A 47 -7.50 10.32 23.36
N THR A 48 -6.39 9.60 23.21
CA THR A 48 -5.01 10.08 23.29
C THR A 48 -4.43 10.50 21.94
N ASN A 49 -5.09 10.16 20.80
CA ASN A 49 -4.56 10.48 19.49
C ASN A 49 -5.04 11.86 19.00
N THR A 50 -4.08 12.71 18.61
CA THR A 50 -4.35 14.02 17.99
C THR A 50 -4.49 13.88 16.49
N LYS A 51 -5.69 14.17 15.97
CA LYS A 51 -5.94 14.21 14.51
C LYS A 51 -5.25 15.43 13.91
N LEU A 52 -4.44 15.23 12.87
CA LEU A 52 -3.77 16.31 12.12
C LEU A 52 -4.56 16.70 10.87
N VAL A 53 -4.79 15.72 10.00
CA VAL A 53 -5.64 15.85 8.80
C VAL A 53 -6.52 14.60 8.66
N ASN A 54 -7.36 14.55 7.63
CA ASN A 54 -8.16 13.35 7.39
C ASN A 54 -7.26 12.15 7.06
N GLY A 55 -7.42 11.06 7.79
CA GLY A 55 -6.62 9.85 7.64
C GLY A 55 -5.23 9.91 8.30
N LEU A 56 -4.88 10.99 9.05
CA LEU A 56 -3.60 11.12 9.74
C LEU A 56 -3.81 11.59 11.18
N SER A 57 -3.27 10.86 12.12
CA SER A 57 -3.22 11.24 13.55
C SER A 57 -1.89 10.84 14.18
N ILE A 58 -1.59 11.43 15.32
CA ILE A 58 -0.38 11.14 16.09
C ILE A 58 -0.72 10.86 17.55
N ASN A 59 0.12 10.07 18.19
CA ASN A 59 0.19 9.93 19.63
C ASN A 59 1.58 10.37 20.09
N GLN A 60 1.65 11.53 20.74
CA GLN A 60 2.92 12.10 21.19
C GLN A 60 3.54 11.31 22.37
N ASP A 61 2.71 10.68 23.21
CA ASP A 61 3.18 9.92 24.38
C ASP A 61 3.90 8.64 23.94
N THR A 62 3.36 7.95 22.90
CA THR A 62 3.95 6.73 22.36
C THR A 62 4.93 6.97 21.21
N GLY A 63 4.95 8.19 20.64
CA GLY A 63 5.77 8.55 19.48
C GLY A 63 5.30 7.88 18.19
N GLU A 64 3.99 7.63 18.04
CA GLU A 64 3.40 6.92 16.93
C GLU A 64 2.64 7.87 16.00
N VAL A 65 2.78 7.60 14.70
CA VAL A 65 2.04 8.26 13.61
C VAL A 65 1.12 7.22 12.98
N PHE A 66 -0.17 7.49 12.90
CA PHE A 66 -1.19 6.61 12.35
C PHE A 66 -1.70 7.16 11.02
N VAL A 67 -1.64 6.34 9.97
CA VAL A 67 -2.06 6.73 8.63
C VAL A 67 -3.07 5.71 8.09
N ASN A 68 -4.29 6.15 7.79
CA ASN A 68 -5.30 5.28 7.19
C ASN A 68 -4.92 4.94 5.74
N GLY A 69 -5.09 3.67 5.38
CA GLY A 69 -4.80 3.16 4.06
C GLY A 69 -5.65 1.95 3.70
N ASN A 70 -5.34 1.39 2.54
CA ASN A 70 -6.00 0.19 2.05
C ASN A 70 -4.95 -0.79 1.50
N VAL A 71 -5.24 -2.08 1.54
CA VAL A 71 -4.43 -3.09 0.87
C VAL A 71 -4.50 -2.86 -0.63
N ALA A 72 -3.35 -2.57 -1.26
CA ALA A 72 -3.25 -2.35 -2.70
C ALA A 72 -2.93 -3.64 -3.45
N LEU A 73 -1.93 -4.40 -3.01
CA LEU A 73 -1.45 -5.59 -3.68
C LEU A 73 -1.32 -6.76 -2.71
N ARG A 74 -1.63 -7.98 -3.18
CA ARG A 74 -1.48 -9.21 -2.39
C ARG A 74 -0.50 -10.21 -3.00
N GLN A 75 -0.06 -9.99 -4.22
CA GLN A 75 0.83 -10.90 -4.95
C GLN A 75 1.70 -10.12 -5.94
N GLY A 76 2.86 -10.66 -6.27
CA GLY A 76 3.81 -10.06 -7.20
C GLY A 76 5.01 -9.43 -6.48
N PHE A 77 5.94 -8.93 -7.29
CA PHE A 77 7.12 -8.24 -6.79
C PHE A 77 6.78 -6.84 -6.30
N LEU A 78 7.55 -6.39 -5.33
CA LEU A 78 7.34 -5.13 -4.63
C LEU A 78 8.58 -4.26 -4.72
N GLU A 79 8.36 -2.99 -4.96
CA GLU A 79 9.38 -1.95 -4.86
C GLU A 79 9.12 -1.02 -3.68
N GLN A 80 7.87 -1.02 -3.19
CA GLN A 80 7.48 -0.25 -2.01
C GLN A 80 6.60 -1.08 -1.04
N LEU A 81 6.64 -0.74 0.24
CA LEU A 81 5.63 -1.19 1.20
C LEU A 81 4.38 -0.31 1.13
N VAL A 82 4.57 1.00 1.00
CA VAL A 82 3.47 1.98 1.03
C VAL A 82 3.69 3.04 -0.03
N CYS A 83 2.66 3.31 -0.83
CA CYS A 83 2.65 4.42 -1.78
C CYS A 83 1.48 5.38 -1.56
N PHE A 84 1.57 6.58 -2.15
CA PHE A 84 0.45 7.51 -2.25
C PHE A 84 -0.52 7.08 -3.35
N LYS A 85 -1.81 7.35 -3.15
CA LYS A 85 -2.87 6.98 -4.09
C LYS A 85 -2.69 7.61 -5.47
N GLY A 86 -2.86 6.80 -6.52
CA GLY A 86 -2.72 7.23 -7.91
C GLY A 86 -1.30 7.20 -8.44
N THR A 87 -0.36 6.53 -7.74
CA THR A 87 1.05 6.50 -8.11
C THR A 87 1.56 5.07 -8.39
N ARG A 88 1.97 4.33 -7.37
CA ARG A 88 2.72 3.07 -7.47
C ARG A 88 1.99 1.88 -6.84
N GLU A 89 0.66 1.82 -6.92
CA GLU A 89 -0.13 0.75 -6.31
C GLU A 89 0.17 -0.64 -6.91
N HIS A 90 0.66 -0.69 -8.14
CA HIS A 90 0.98 -1.94 -8.84
C HIS A 90 2.26 -2.64 -8.31
N GLU A 91 3.01 -1.98 -7.45
CA GLU A 91 4.25 -2.46 -6.83
C GLU A 91 4.33 -2.18 -5.33
N SER A 92 3.17 -1.90 -4.69
CA SER A 92 3.06 -1.54 -3.27
C SER A 92 2.04 -2.39 -2.53
N LEU A 93 2.31 -2.74 -1.27
CA LEU A 93 1.36 -3.50 -0.44
C LEU A 93 0.17 -2.66 0.01
N VAL A 94 0.44 -1.43 0.42
CA VAL A 94 -0.55 -0.52 1.01
C VAL A 94 -0.56 0.80 0.24
N VAL A 95 -1.76 1.30 -0.02
CA VAL A 95 -1.96 2.63 -0.56
C VAL A 95 -2.55 3.54 0.52
N VAL A 96 -2.02 4.75 0.65
CA VAL A 96 -2.51 5.79 1.57
C VAL A 96 -3.00 7.00 0.77
N ASN A 97 -3.99 7.73 1.31
CA ASN A 97 -4.50 8.96 0.71
C ASN A 97 -4.11 10.19 1.56
N VAL A 98 -2.90 10.16 2.10
CA VAL A 98 -2.28 11.23 2.87
C VAL A 98 -0.96 11.58 2.19
N ALA A 99 -0.75 12.84 1.85
CA ALA A 99 0.48 13.30 1.22
C ALA A 99 1.71 12.98 2.09
N ALA A 100 2.80 12.58 1.48
CA ALA A 100 4.04 12.23 2.18
C ALA A 100 4.60 13.41 3.01
N SER A 101 4.41 14.65 2.55
CA SER A 101 4.78 15.85 3.29
C SER A 101 4.01 16.01 4.61
N HIS A 102 2.74 15.60 4.68
CA HIS A 102 1.97 15.60 5.92
C HIS A 102 2.47 14.50 6.89
N ILE A 103 2.81 13.33 6.37
CA ILE A 103 3.39 12.24 7.17
C ILE A 103 4.77 12.66 7.69
N HIS A 104 5.58 13.34 6.85
CA HIS A 104 6.86 13.95 7.27
C HIS A 104 6.68 14.89 8.47
N ALA A 105 5.75 15.84 8.36
CA ALA A 105 5.45 16.76 9.45
C ALA A 105 4.97 16.03 10.71
N ALA A 106 4.19 14.98 10.57
CA ALA A 106 3.73 14.15 11.70
C ALA A 106 4.89 13.43 12.39
N LEU A 107 5.84 12.86 11.63
CA LEU A 107 7.04 12.22 12.17
C LEU A 107 7.92 13.23 12.93
N LEU A 108 8.10 14.44 12.40
CA LEU A 108 8.79 15.51 13.12
C LEU A 108 8.05 15.88 14.42
N ALA A 109 6.71 15.97 14.38
CA ALA A 109 5.90 16.34 15.54
C ALA A 109 5.97 15.33 16.68
N VAL A 110 6.22 14.05 16.40
CA VAL A 110 6.46 13.01 17.41
C VAL A 110 7.94 12.89 17.81
N GLY A 111 8.80 13.78 17.29
CA GLY A 111 10.21 13.90 17.68
C GLY A 111 11.18 13.06 16.87
N ALA A 112 10.77 12.48 15.74
CA ALA A 112 11.69 11.81 14.82
C ALA A 112 12.54 12.84 14.04
N ARG A 113 13.76 12.47 13.68
CA ARG A 113 14.68 13.31 12.90
C ARG A 113 14.86 12.74 11.51
N ALA A 114 14.58 13.56 10.49
CA ALA A 114 14.82 13.22 9.11
C ALA A 114 16.33 13.27 8.79
N GLY A 115 16.73 12.39 7.89
CA GLY A 115 18.06 12.40 7.26
C GLY A 115 17.96 12.74 5.78
N HIS A 116 18.46 11.85 4.93
CA HIS A 116 18.36 11.95 3.47
C HIS A 116 18.08 10.58 2.85
N PRO A 117 17.41 10.52 1.68
CA PRO A 117 17.24 9.28 0.91
C PRO A 117 18.56 8.66 0.51
N GLY A 118 18.53 7.35 0.26
CA GLY A 118 19.65 6.65 -0.33
C GLY A 118 19.89 7.11 -1.77
N ILE A 119 21.12 6.97 -2.23
CA ILE A 119 21.51 7.31 -3.61
C ILE A 119 22.33 6.17 -4.19
N TRP A 120 22.12 5.87 -5.46
CA TRP A 120 22.99 5.00 -6.20
C TRP A 120 23.32 5.62 -7.57
N SER A 121 24.49 5.30 -8.08
CA SER A 121 24.94 5.74 -9.40
C SER A 121 25.92 4.75 -9.99
N ARG A 122 26.06 4.75 -11.32
CA ARG A 122 27.12 3.99 -11.99
C ARG A 122 28.46 4.67 -11.76
N ASP A 123 29.44 3.91 -11.27
CA ASP A 123 30.81 4.40 -11.06
C ASP A 123 31.80 3.28 -11.41
N LYS A 124 32.44 3.41 -12.57
CA LYS A 124 33.42 2.44 -13.08
C LYS A 124 34.68 2.32 -12.21
N ALA A 125 34.89 3.22 -11.25
CA ALA A 125 35.97 3.16 -10.31
C ALA A 125 35.74 2.22 -9.13
N THR A 126 34.49 1.72 -8.97
CA THR A 126 34.13 0.80 -7.88
C THR A 126 34.10 -0.67 -8.33
N VAL A 127 34.18 -1.59 -7.38
CA VAL A 127 34.32 -3.05 -7.65
C VAL A 127 33.14 -3.62 -8.47
N ASN A 128 31.93 -3.04 -8.33
CA ASN A 128 30.73 -3.50 -9.03
C ASN A 128 30.17 -2.46 -9.99
N ASP A 129 30.98 -1.49 -10.42
CA ASP A 129 30.56 -0.34 -11.22
C ASP A 129 29.40 0.48 -10.60
N LEU A 130 29.25 0.41 -9.28
CA LEU A 130 28.20 1.09 -8.52
C LEU A 130 28.77 1.86 -7.34
N LYS A 131 28.36 3.10 -7.20
CA LYS A 131 28.50 3.90 -5.99
C LYS A 131 27.16 3.86 -5.24
N LEU A 132 27.18 3.44 -3.98
CA LEU A 132 26.02 3.30 -3.12
C LEU A 132 26.18 4.21 -1.89
N GLU A 133 25.23 5.08 -1.65
CA GLU A 133 25.17 5.94 -0.47
C GLU A 133 23.90 5.57 0.31
N PRO A 134 24.00 4.92 1.48
CA PRO A 134 22.84 4.52 2.27
C PRO A 134 21.99 5.70 2.72
N PRO A 135 20.67 5.52 2.88
CA PRO A 135 19.81 6.53 3.46
C PRO A 135 20.16 6.74 4.94
N THR A 136 19.86 7.92 5.46
CA THR A 136 20.08 8.27 6.87
C THR A 136 18.78 8.78 7.51
N GLY A 137 18.79 8.91 8.84
CA GLY A 137 17.67 9.39 9.64
C GLY A 137 17.42 8.48 10.84
N ASP A 138 16.47 8.84 11.68
CA ASP A 138 16.08 8.00 12.81
C ASP A 138 15.45 6.71 12.31
N ILE A 139 15.69 5.60 13.02
CA ILE A 139 15.10 4.29 12.69
C ILE A 139 13.58 4.36 12.91
N ILE A 140 12.82 3.87 11.94
CA ILE A 140 11.36 3.84 11.96
C ILE A 140 10.88 2.38 11.95
N GLY A 141 10.12 1.99 12.97
CA GLY A 141 9.30 0.79 12.94
C GLY A 141 8.09 1.02 12.03
N VAL A 142 7.84 0.10 11.12
CA VAL A 142 6.74 0.16 10.15
C VAL A 142 5.79 -0.98 10.44
N GLN A 143 4.65 -0.68 11.07
CA GLN A 143 3.64 -1.66 11.46
C GLN A 143 2.33 -1.41 10.75
N VAL A 144 1.47 -2.40 10.72
CA VAL A 144 0.13 -2.32 10.17
C VAL A 144 -0.87 -2.91 11.16
N GLU A 145 -2.03 -2.23 11.29
CA GLU A 145 -3.19 -2.73 12.00
C GLU A 145 -4.34 -2.96 11.01
N TYR A 146 -5.03 -4.07 11.15
CA TYR A 146 -6.12 -4.48 10.28
C TYR A 146 -7.12 -5.37 11.02
N VAL A 147 -8.34 -5.51 10.48
CA VAL A 147 -9.34 -6.44 11.00
C VAL A 147 -9.44 -7.64 10.06
N LEU A 148 -9.34 -8.83 10.62
CA LEU A 148 -9.58 -10.10 9.93
C LEU A 148 -10.57 -10.93 10.76
N ASP A 149 -11.66 -11.37 10.14
CA ASP A 149 -12.73 -12.14 10.80
C ASP A 149 -13.28 -11.47 12.08
N GLY A 150 -13.35 -10.14 12.08
CA GLY A 150 -13.84 -9.34 13.22
C GLY A 150 -12.83 -9.16 14.35
N VAL A 151 -11.61 -9.66 14.20
CA VAL A 151 -10.52 -9.53 15.17
C VAL A 151 -9.50 -8.50 14.68
N SER A 152 -9.09 -7.58 15.55
CA SER A 152 -7.99 -6.64 15.26
C SER A 152 -6.65 -7.34 15.39
N HIS A 153 -5.81 -7.15 14.39
CA HIS A 153 -4.44 -7.65 14.32
C HIS A 153 -3.48 -6.48 14.13
N ARG A 154 -2.31 -6.57 14.76
CA ARG A 154 -1.20 -5.64 14.54
C ARG A 154 0.07 -6.45 14.36
N CYS A 155 0.83 -6.15 13.32
CA CYS A 155 2.11 -6.80 13.03
C CYS A 155 3.08 -5.84 12.33
N ASP A 156 4.34 -6.25 12.22
CA ASP A 156 5.29 -5.53 11.38
C ASP A 156 4.90 -5.73 9.91
N LEU A 157 4.85 -4.65 9.13
CA LEU A 157 4.45 -4.71 7.73
C LEU A 157 5.40 -5.60 6.90
N GLY A 158 6.66 -5.73 7.33
CA GLY A 158 7.61 -6.69 6.76
C GLY A 158 7.19 -8.14 6.85
N GLU A 159 6.24 -8.51 7.75
CA GLU A 159 5.71 -9.88 7.78
C GLU A 159 4.85 -10.24 6.56
N TRP A 160 4.40 -9.23 5.82
CA TRP A 160 3.60 -9.39 4.61
C TRP A 160 4.44 -9.62 3.35
N ILE A 161 5.77 -9.61 3.48
CA ILE A 161 6.69 -9.82 2.36
C ILE A 161 7.68 -10.94 2.64
N GLU A 162 8.26 -11.47 1.58
CA GLU A 162 9.30 -12.48 1.63
C GLU A 162 10.35 -12.26 0.54
N ASP A 163 11.56 -12.77 0.76
CA ASP A 163 12.61 -12.80 -0.26
C ASP A 163 12.28 -13.87 -1.31
N ALA A 164 11.99 -13.46 -2.53
CA ALA A 164 11.61 -14.35 -3.62
C ALA A 164 12.71 -15.36 -4.01
N ARG A 165 13.99 -15.07 -3.69
CA ARG A 165 15.13 -15.92 -4.05
C ARG A 165 15.40 -17.01 -3.02
N HIS A 166 15.22 -16.67 -1.73
CA HIS A 166 15.60 -17.54 -0.63
C HIS A 166 14.40 -18.05 0.15
N GLN A 167 13.17 -17.56 -0.15
CA GLN A 167 11.94 -17.79 0.63
C GLN A 167 12.13 -17.47 2.12
N GLU A 168 13.05 -16.55 2.41
CA GLU A 168 13.33 -16.09 3.75
C GLU A 168 12.36 -14.96 4.11
N LYS A 169 11.99 -14.92 5.38
CA LYS A 169 11.20 -13.81 5.92
C LYS A 169 12.03 -12.54 5.82
N PHE A 170 11.34 -11.45 5.51
CA PHE A 170 11.91 -10.13 5.67
C PHE A 170 12.24 -9.94 7.16
N ASN A 171 13.50 -10.08 7.52
CA ASN A 171 13.94 -9.84 8.89
C ASN A 171 13.87 -8.35 9.13
N ASN A 172 13.30 -7.92 10.28
CA ASN A 172 13.12 -6.54 10.76
C ASN A 172 14.27 -5.65 10.33
N ALA A 173 14.27 -5.40 9.06
CA ALA A 173 15.28 -4.57 8.47
C ALA A 173 14.94 -3.15 8.88
N SER A 174 15.94 -2.42 9.21
CA SER A 174 15.82 -1.05 9.63
C SER A 174 15.29 -0.22 8.47
N PHE A 175 14.14 0.41 8.66
CA PHE A 175 13.73 1.54 7.86
C PHE A 175 14.22 2.81 8.55
N VAL A 176 14.52 3.84 7.77
CA VAL A 176 14.94 5.14 8.30
C VAL A 176 14.06 6.26 7.79
N PHE A 177 13.86 7.28 8.60
CA PHE A 177 13.19 8.51 8.20
C PHE A 177 14.10 9.32 7.27
N ALA A 178 14.14 8.96 6.01
CA ALA A 178 14.97 9.59 5.00
C ALA A 178 14.55 11.03 4.70
N GLY A 179 13.23 11.29 4.74
CA GLY A 179 12.71 12.65 4.66
C GLY A 179 12.51 13.18 3.27
N SER A 180 12.77 12.39 2.21
CA SER A 180 12.68 12.85 0.83
C SER A 180 13.44 14.17 0.58
N HIS A 181 13.12 14.91 -0.47
CA HIS A 181 13.72 16.19 -0.77
C HIS A 181 12.76 17.11 -1.53
N PHE A 182 13.15 18.38 -1.70
CA PHE A 182 12.42 19.34 -2.49
C PHE A 182 13.08 19.56 -3.85
N GLU A 183 12.28 19.69 -4.88
CA GLU A 183 12.70 20.02 -6.24
C GLU A 183 12.00 21.28 -6.74
N PRO A 184 12.62 22.06 -7.67
CA PRO A 184 11.95 23.17 -8.33
C PRO A 184 10.67 22.69 -9.04
N ASP A 185 9.57 23.44 -8.91
CA ASP A 185 8.29 23.12 -9.56
C ASP A 185 8.19 23.66 -11.01
N GLY A 186 9.23 24.31 -11.49
CA GLY A 186 9.28 24.97 -12.80
C GLY A 186 8.48 26.29 -12.89
N ARG A 187 7.85 26.72 -11.79
CA ARG A 187 7.05 27.95 -11.71
C ARG A 187 7.59 28.95 -10.69
N GLY A 188 8.81 28.74 -10.21
CA GLY A 188 9.48 29.56 -9.20
C GLY A 188 9.23 29.13 -7.76
N GLY A 189 8.51 28.02 -7.53
CA GLY A 189 8.31 27.38 -6.24
C GLY A 189 9.10 26.07 -6.11
N GLN A 190 8.80 25.33 -5.05
CA GLN A 190 9.35 23.99 -4.79
C GLN A 190 8.20 23.02 -4.54
N ARG A 191 8.38 21.78 -4.94
CA ARG A 191 7.49 20.65 -4.64
C ARG A 191 8.24 19.61 -3.84
N TYR A 192 7.55 18.98 -2.91
CA TYR A 192 8.07 17.84 -2.15
C TYR A 192 8.02 16.60 -3.03
N THR A 193 9.17 15.97 -3.29
CA THR A 193 9.30 14.96 -4.34
C THR A 193 8.46 13.73 -4.04
N ALA A 194 8.44 13.24 -2.80
CA ALA A 194 7.61 12.09 -2.42
C ALA A 194 6.09 12.33 -2.57
N ASP A 195 5.60 13.58 -2.56
CA ASP A 195 4.18 13.88 -2.84
C ASP A 195 3.84 13.66 -4.32
N VAL A 196 4.83 13.79 -5.20
CA VAL A 196 4.66 13.65 -6.65
C VAL A 196 4.86 12.20 -7.09
N THR A 197 5.91 11.56 -6.59
CA THR A 197 6.29 10.20 -6.95
C THR A 197 5.50 9.14 -6.19
N GLY A 198 4.99 9.51 -5.00
CA GLY A 198 4.25 8.61 -4.12
C GLY A 198 5.12 7.73 -3.23
N SER A 199 6.44 7.95 -3.19
CA SER A 199 7.39 7.12 -2.44
C SER A 199 7.29 7.34 -0.93
N THR A 200 6.29 6.69 -0.30
CA THR A 200 6.03 6.83 1.15
C THR A 200 6.93 5.92 1.98
N VAL A 201 6.93 4.59 1.71
CA VAL A 201 7.84 3.63 2.37
C VAL A 201 8.46 2.75 1.29
N GLY A 202 9.70 3.02 0.95
CA GLY A 202 10.45 2.33 -0.12
C GLY A 202 11.14 1.05 0.33
N LEU A 203 11.19 0.05 -0.56
CA LEU A 203 11.99 -1.18 -0.44
C LEU A 203 13.20 -1.16 -1.36
N VAL A 204 13.10 -0.47 -2.50
CA VAL A 204 14.21 -0.17 -3.40
C VAL A 204 14.52 1.32 -3.33
N THR A 205 15.68 1.71 -3.85
CA THR A 205 16.21 3.07 -3.72
C THR A 205 15.93 3.86 -4.99
N PHE A 206 14.91 4.71 -4.95
CA PHE A 206 14.60 5.70 -5.98
C PHE A 206 15.30 7.04 -5.73
N GLY A 207 15.69 7.30 -4.45
CA GLY A 207 16.33 8.54 -4.04
C GLY A 207 15.35 9.61 -3.56
N ASP A 208 14.07 9.28 -3.39
CA ASP A 208 13.00 10.23 -3.08
C ASP A 208 12.06 9.77 -1.94
N GLU A 209 12.41 8.67 -1.27
CA GLU A 209 11.56 8.06 -0.25
C GLU A 209 11.41 8.95 0.98
N LEU A 210 10.19 8.99 1.54
CA LEU A 210 9.95 9.56 2.86
C LEU A 210 10.57 8.69 3.96
N VAL A 211 10.25 7.39 3.92
CA VAL A 211 10.83 6.35 4.77
C VAL A 211 11.50 5.34 3.85
N ALA A 212 12.79 5.11 4.03
CA ALA A 212 13.60 4.28 3.16
C ALA A 212 14.07 3.01 3.86
N TYR A 213 14.14 1.91 3.14
CA TYR A 213 14.89 0.73 3.55
C TYR A 213 16.37 1.07 3.71
N ALA A 214 16.99 0.65 4.82
CA ALA A 214 18.35 1.05 5.15
C ALA A 214 19.43 0.51 4.18
N GLN A 215 19.10 -0.52 3.40
CA GLN A 215 20.00 -1.03 2.36
C GLN A 215 19.67 -0.37 1.02
N VAL A 216 20.70 0.04 0.30
CA VAL A 216 20.56 0.56 -1.06
C VAL A 216 20.33 -0.62 -2.01
N ILE A 217 19.18 -0.63 -2.65
CA ILE A 217 18.82 -1.57 -3.71
C ILE A 217 18.46 -0.73 -4.94
N PRO A 218 19.29 -0.71 -6.00
CA PRO A 218 18.96 0.02 -7.22
C PRO A 218 17.59 -0.40 -7.79
N ASP A 219 16.80 0.57 -8.24
CA ASP A 219 15.47 0.39 -8.82
C ASP A 219 15.49 -0.14 -10.28
N GLN A 220 16.67 -0.26 -10.88
CA GLN A 220 16.82 -0.78 -12.24
C GLN A 220 17.01 -2.30 -12.24
N ALA A 221 16.08 -3.03 -12.86
CA ALA A 221 16.07 -4.50 -12.91
C ALA A 221 17.33 -5.10 -13.57
N GLU A 222 17.98 -4.37 -14.47
CA GLU A 222 19.26 -4.77 -15.11
C GLU A 222 20.44 -4.77 -14.14
N ILE A 223 20.31 -4.03 -13.02
CA ILE A 223 21.35 -3.90 -11.99
C ILE A 223 21.02 -4.77 -10.80
N SER A 224 19.77 -4.68 -10.34
CA SER A 224 19.25 -5.42 -9.20
C SER A 224 17.95 -6.10 -9.56
N GLN A 225 17.99 -7.43 -9.74
CA GLN A 225 16.76 -8.19 -10.01
C GLN A 225 15.75 -8.01 -8.85
N PRO A 226 14.43 -8.03 -9.13
CA PRO A 226 13.39 -7.98 -8.11
C PRO A 226 13.63 -9.01 -7.01
N ARG A 227 13.55 -8.57 -5.77
CA ARG A 227 13.89 -9.37 -4.59
C ARG A 227 12.68 -9.65 -3.71
N TRP A 228 11.88 -8.65 -3.45
CA TRP A 228 10.80 -8.74 -2.49
C TRP A 228 9.48 -9.08 -3.18
N GLN A 229 8.74 -10.00 -2.62
CA GLN A 229 7.40 -10.34 -3.11
C GLN A 229 6.37 -10.36 -1.98
N ALA A 230 5.11 -10.13 -2.34
CA ALA A 230 3.99 -10.14 -1.42
C ALA A 230 3.68 -11.57 -0.96
N ASN A 231 3.57 -11.80 0.35
CA ASN A 231 3.16 -13.07 0.92
C ASN A 231 1.62 -13.12 1.03
N THR A 232 0.97 -13.59 -0.03
CA THR A 232 -0.49 -13.62 -0.18
C THR A 232 -1.22 -14.25 1.02
N ALA A 233 -0.60 -15.23 1.69
CA ALA A 233 -1.23 -15.95 2.80
C ALA A 233 -1.39 -15.09 4.06
N ARG A 234 -0.61 -14.00 4.19
CA ARG A 234 -0.60 -13.12 5.36
C ARG A 234 -1.36 -11.82 5.16
N ILE A 235 -1.66 -11.48 3.90
CA ILE A 235 -2.23 -10.18 3.54
C ILE A 235 -3.76 -10.29 3.47
N PRO A 236 -4.52 -9.39 4.14
CA PRO A 236 -5.97 -9.33 4.02
C PRO A 236 -6.43 -9.14 2.56
N ALA A 237 -7.74 -9.21 2.31
CA ALA A 237 -8.28 -9.02 0.97
C ALA A 237 -7.85 -7.66 0.40
N GLN A 238 -7.60 -7.60 -0.92
CA GLN A 238 -7.33 -6.33 -1.60
C GLN A 238 -8.47 -5.35 -1.37
N GLY A 239 -8.15 -4.10 -1.08
CA GLY A 239 -9.09 -3.05 -0.72
C GLY A 239 -9.48 -3.02 0.77
N SER A 240 -9.06 -4.00 1.58
CA SER A 240 -9.30 -3.96 3.04
C SER A 240 -8.70 -2.71 3.66
N ASP A 241 -9.45 -2.11 4.59
CA ASP A 241 -8.97 -0.99 5.38
C ASP A 241 -7.84 -1.44 6.31
N VAL A 242 -6.80 -0.62 6.39
CA VAL A 242 -5.66 -0.80 7.28
C VAL A 242 -5.26 0.53 7.91
N VAL A 243 -4.55 0.46 9.03
CA VAL A 243 -3.87 1.61 9.62
C VAL A 243 -2.37 1.33 9.60
N LEU A 244 -1.63 2.11 8.84
CA LEU A 244 -0.18 2.13 8.90
C LEU A 244 0.25 2.84 10.18
N ILE A 245 1.22 2.28 10.90
CA ILE A 245 1.76 2.84 12.13
C ILE A 245 3.26 3.01 11.95
N LEU A 246 3.71 4.26 12.00
CA LEU A 246 5.12 4.62 11.92
C LEU A 246 5.58 5.08 13.30
N LYS A 247 6.66 4.49 13.81
CA LYS A 247 7.18 4.78 15.14
C LYS A 247 8.69 4.96 15.11
N ALA A 248 9.17 6.11 15.58
CA ALA A 248 10.60 6.29 15.79
C ALA A 248 11.11 5.36 16.90
N VAL A 249 12.08 4.52 16.54
CA VAL A 249 12.78 3.66 17.52
C VAL A 249 13.86 4.51 18.17
N LYS A 250 13.65 4.87 19.44
CA LYS A 250 14.67 5.58 20.22
C LYS A 250 15.82 4.63 20.51
N PRO A 251 17.08 5.05 20.34
CA PRO A 251 18.26 4.26 20.68
C PRO A 251 18.35 3.93 22.16
#